data_bbad8ed32434be2113efee92a912ef9e
#
_entry.id   bbad8ed32434be2113efee92a912ef9e
#
_cell.length_a   1.000
_cell.length_b   1.000
_cell.length_c   1.000
_cell.angle_alpha   90.00
_cell.angle_beta   90.00
_cell.angle_gamma   90.00
#
_symmetry.space_group_name_H-M   'P 1'
#
loop_
_entity.id
_entity.type
_entity.pdbx_description
1 polymer ?
#
loop_
_entity_poly.entity_id
_entity_poly.type
_entity_poly.pdbx_seq_one_letter_code
_entity_poly.pdbx_strand_id
1 'polypeptide(L)'
;MAKSTEQLCRELDALYKENSRDKLEAFFMEEILDHVPGCCDVSSEYIFLMNEAGAYYRSISCYEQAASYFQGLLSTMERFGLNGSAAYATVLNNLAGVYRMTGQLEQAQELFQQALTCYEAAGAENSAEYTSALNNLSLCYQAGHDLEKALYYQKKALSCSQQLSAAPEALAASYVNIGALYCAAGDMDRAMEHVSAAMELLEHTGHTDTTAYTGALHTRAFLLHRQGHPAQAAEQYLQAAVRTETMFGRNSDYATAKRNAALACRDAGEPDRAIRLMQESLQADEAILPAGHTRLVSGQKLLRQLLQETGA
;
A
#
# COMPACT_ATOMS: atom_id res chain seq x y z
N MET A 1 34.33 13.64 8.80
CA MET A 1 34.17 12.23 9.20
C MET A 1 32.83 11.78 8.66
N ALA A 2 32.80 10.67 7.95
CA ALA A 2 31.56 10.09 7.46
C ALA A 2 30.62 9.80 8.63
N LYS A 3 29.32 10.03 8.45
CA LYS A 3 28.29 9.85 9.47
C LYS A 3 27.97 8.37 9.66
N SER A 4 27.62 7.97 10.87
CA SER A 4 27.10 6.61 11.12
C SER A 4 25.66 6.48 10.66
N THR A 5 25.20 5.23 10.43
CA THR A 5 23.81 4.93 10.07
C THR A 5 22.80 5.58 11.02
N GLU A 6 23.07 5.58 12.33
CA GLU A 6 22.19 6.20 13.34
C GLU A 6 22.06 7.71 13.17
N GLN A 7 23.17 8.39 12.83
CA GLN A 7 23.17 9.83 12.56
C GLN A 7 22.39 10.14 11.27
N LEU A 8 22.61 9.35 10.23
CA LEU A 8 21.90 9.47 8.94
C LEU A 8 20.39 9.27 9.12
N CYS A 9 19.96 8.26 9.88
CA CYS A 9 18.54 8.04 10.17
C CYS A 9 17.91 9.25 10.87
N ARG A 10 18.57 9.81 11.91
CA ARG A 10 18.05 10.98 12.63
C ARG A 10 17.88 12.20 11.74
N GLU A 11 18.86 12.46 10.88
CA GLU A 11 18.81 13.59 9.95
C GLU A 11 17.72 13.39 8.89
N LEU A 12 17.59 12.18 8.33
CA LEU A 12 16.52 11.84 7.40
C LEU A 12 15.15 12.03 8.03
N ASP A 13 14.92 11.53 9.26
CA ASP A 13 13.67 11.70 9.97
C ASP A 13 13.29 13.17 10.17
N ALA A 14 14.27 14.03 10.42
CA ALA A 14 14.05 15.47 10.54
C ALA A 14 13.68 16.08 9.18
N LEU A 15 14.38 15.72 8.11
CA LEU A 15 14.13 16.21 6.75
C LEU A 15 12.77 15.75 6.21
N TYR A 16 12.37 14.52 6.48
CA TYR A 16 11.02 14.03 6.11
C TYR A 16 9.92 14.81 6.82
N LYS A 17 10.11 15.19 8.09
CA LYS A 17 9.17 16.04 8.84
C LYS A 17 9.07 17.46 8.26
N GLU A 18 10.19 18.01 7.76
CA GLU A 18 10.18 19.29 7.07
C GLU A 18 9.49 19.26 5.70
N ASN A 19 9.34 18.06 5.12
CA ASN A 19 8.74 17.83 3.79
C ASN A 19 9.34 18.71 2.67
N SER A 20 10.66 18.93 2.73
CA SER A 20 11.39 19.76 1.74
C SER A 20 12.12 18.87 0.76
N ARG A 21 11.62 18.83 -0.49
CA ARG A 21 12.20 18.05 -1.57
C ARG A 21 13.68 18.41 -1.83
N ASP A 22 13.97 19.70 -1.96
CA ASP A 22 15.32 20.18 -2.29
C ASP A 22 16.34 19.80 -1.22
N LYS A 23 15.95 19.85 0.06
CA LYS A 23 16.83 19.46 1.17
C LYS A 23 17.08 17.95 1.21
N LEU A 24 16.07 17.13 0.93
CA LEU A 24 16.20 15.67 0.87
C LEU A 24 17.10 15.26 -0.30
N GLU A 25 16.90 15.85 -1.48
CA GLU A 25 17.75 15.56 -2.65
C GLU A 25 19.20 16.00 -2.42
N ALA A 26 19.43 17.18 -1.84
CA ALA A 26 20.76 17.65 -1.48
C ALA A 26 21.44 16.72 -0.46
N PHE A 27 20.71 16.31 0.59
CA PHE A 27 21.21 15.38 1.59
C PHE A 27 21.65 14.05 0.97
N PHE A 28 20.82 13.43 0.12
CA PHE A 28 21.19 12.18 -0.54
C PHE A 28 22.42 12.33 -1.43
N MET A 29 22.52 13.44 -2.17
CA MET A 29 23.69 13.68 -3.03
C MET A 29 25.00 13.84 -2.21
N GLU A 30 24.97 14.62 -1.15
CA GLU A 30 26.17 14.85 -0.30
C GLU A 30 26.57 13.57 0.44
N GLU A 31 25.65 12.93 1.14
CA GLU A 31 25.96 11.77 1.98
C GLU A 31 26.36 10.54 1.15
N ILE A 32 25.74 10.31 -0.01
CA ILE A 32 26.14 9.20 -0.89
C ILE A 32 27.57 9.41 -1.38
N LEU A 33 27.95 10.64 -1.75
CA LEU A 33 29.30 10.95 -2.20
C LEU A 33 30.35 10.71 -1.10
N ASP A 34 30.02 11.05 0.13
CA ASP A 34 30.92 10.86 1.29
C ASP A 34 31.12 9.39 1.66
N HIS A 35 30.20 8.51 1.23
CA HIS A 35 30.21 7.07 1.54
C HIS A 35 30.48 6.18 0.31
N VAL A 36 30.86 6.76 -0.83
CA VAL A 36 31.17 5.98 -2.05
C VAL A 36 32.19 4.88 -1.75
N PRO A 37 31.90 3.61 -2.13
CA PRO A 37 32.79 2.50 -1.85
C PRO A 37 34.17 2.66 -2.47
N GLY A 38 35.19 2.36 -1.68
CA GLY A 38 36.56 2.23 -2.16
C GLY A 38 36.79 0.97 -3.01
N CYS A 39 37.99 0.47 -3.04
CA CYS A 39 38.35 -0.73 -3.79
C CYS A 39 38.14 -2.04 -3.01
N CYS A 40 37.95 -2.00 -1.69
CA CYS A 40 38.00 -3.20 -0.84
C CYS A 40 36.67 -3.63 -0.23
N ASP A 41 35.77 -2.68 0.04
CA ASP A 41 34.48 -2.96 0.69
C ASP A 41 33.42 -1.91 0.35
N VAL A 42 32.17 -2.22 0.66
CA VAL A 42 31.03 -1.33 0.64
C VAL A 42 30.47 -1.18 2.06
N SER A 43 30.34 0.05 2.53
CA SER A 43 29.82 0.33 3.88
C SER A 43 28.32 0.09 3.98
N SER A 44 27.86 -0.23 5.20
CA SER A 44 26.42 -0.32 5.52
C SER A 44 25.71 1.00 5.28
N GLU A 45 26.40 2.12 5.52
CA GLU A 45 25.90 3.47 5.30
C GLU A 45 25.62 3.76 3.82
N TYR A 46 26.52 3.34 2.93
CA TYR A 46 26.29 3.48 1.49
C TYR A 46 25.09 2.65 1.03
N ILE A 47 24.99 1.39 1.47
CA ILE A 47 23.84 0.52 1.17
C ILE A 47 22.54 1.17 1.66
N PHE A 48 22.53 1.66 2.90
CA PHE A 48 21.40 2.34 3.50
C PHE A 48 20.98 3.57 2.67
N LEU A 49 21.92 4.50 2.42
CA LEU A 49 21.64 5.75 1.71
C LEU A 49 21.11 5.52 0.29
N MET A 50 21.72 4.60 -0.47
CA MET A 50 21.27 4.29 -1.83
C MET A 50 19.88 3.67 -1.83
N ASN A 51 19.58 2.79 -0.85
CA ASN A 51 18.25 2.19 -0.70
C ASN A 51 17.21 3.25 -0.32
N GLU A 52 17.50 4.13 0.64
CA GLU A 52 16.59 5.20 1.07
C GLU A 52 16.35 6.22 -0.04
N ALA A 53 17.39 6.60 -0.80
CA ALA A 53 17.22 7.46 -1.96
C ALA A 53 16.28 6.83 -3.00
N GLY A 54 16.48 5.55 -3.33
CA GLY A 54 15.58 4.80 -4.22
C GLY A 54 14.14 4.76 -3.70
N ALA A 55 13.95 4.51 -2.39
CA ALA A 55 12.63 4.49 -1.75
C ALA A 55 11.97 5.88 -1.77
N TYR A 56 12.73 6.94 -1.52
CA TYR A 56 12.27 8.32 -1.61
C TYR A 56 11.77 8.66 -3.02
N TYR A 57 12.57 8.42 -4.06
CA TYR A 57 12.17 8.70 -5.44
C TYR A 57 10.95 7.87 -5.87
N ARG A 58 10.83 6.62 -5.40
CA ARG A 58 9.62 5.82 -5.60
C ARG A 58 8.39 6.46 -4.94
N SER A 59 8.51 7.00 -3.73
CA SER A 59 7.40 7.61 -2.99
C SER A 59 6.84 8.85 -3.66
N ILE A 60 7.68 9.63 -4.35
CA ILE A 60 7.28 10.80 -5.14
C ILE A 60 7.00 10.48 -6.62
N SER A 61 6.83 9.18 -6.97
CA SER A 61 6.54 8.69 -8.31
C SER A 61 7.60 8.98 -9.37
N CYS A 62 8.84 9.27 -8.96
CA CYS A 62 9.99 9.41 -9.85
C CYS A 62 10.62 8.03 -10.10
N TYR A 63 9.91 7.17 -10.82
CA TYR A 63 10.24 5.75 -10.95
C TYR A 63 11.54 5.46 -11.68
N GLU A 64 11.94 6.28 -12.66
CA GLU A 64 13.22 6.12 -13.38
C GLU A 64 14.41 6.35 -12.45
N GLN A 65 14.37 7.41 -11.63
CA GLN A 65 15.41 7.68 -10.65
C GLN A 65 15.45 6.58 -9.58
N ALA A 66 14.29 6.15 -9.07
CA ALA A 66 14.21 5.05 -8.12
C ALA A 66 14.86 3.77 -8.65
N ALA A 67 14.53 3.38 -9.89
CA ALA A 67 15.13 2.22 -10.54
C ALA A 67 16.66 2.38 -10.70
N SER A 68 17.15 3.56 -11.09
CA SER A 68 18.58 3.84 -11.23
C SER A 68 19.33 3.67 -9.91
N TYR A 69 18.80 4.16 -8.79
CA TYR A 69 19.41 3.96 -7.48
C TYR A 69 19.48 2.48 -7.07
N PHE A 70 18.39 1.74 -7.22
CA PHE A 70 18.36 0.33 -6.88
C PHE A 70 19.26 -0.53 -7.78
N GLN A 71 19.26 -0.27 -9.10
CA GLN A 71 20.15 -0.97 -10.05
C GLN A 71 21.62 -0.69 -9.78
N GLY A 72 21.97 0.59 -9.53
CA GLY A 72 23.34 0.99 -9.16
C GLY A 72 23.80 0.32 -7.86
N LEU A 73 22.90 0.23 -6.87
CA LEU A 73 23.19 -0.46 -5.62
C LEU A 73 23.38 -1.96 -5.81
N LEU A 74 22.50 -2.63 -6.55
CA LEU A 74 22.64 -4.07 -6.87
C LEU A 74 23.97 -4.36 -7.56
N SER A 75 24.32 -3.58 -8.60
CA SER A 75 25.60 -3.73 -9.31
C SER A 75 26.81 -3.53 -8.37
N THR A 76 26.70 -2.59 -7.44
CA THR A 76 27.75 -2.37 -6.44
C THR A 76 27.85 -3.58 -5.50
N MET A 77 26.72 -4.06 -4.96
CA MET A 77 26.69 -5.21 -4.06
C MET A 77 27.23 -6.50 -4.73
N GLU A 78 26.90 -6.71 -6.01
CA GLU A 78 27.44 -7.83 -6.81
C GLU A 78 28.96 -7.75 -6.94
N ARG A 79 29.51 -6.58 -7.24
CA ARG A 79 30.95 -6.36 -7.35
C ARG A 79 31.69 -6.70 -6.05
N PHE A 80 31.05 -6.53 -4.90
CA PHE A 80 31.60 -6.85 -3.58
C PHE A 80 31.18 -8.23 -3.04
N GLY A 81 30.52 -9.06 -3.85
CA GLY A 81 30.14 -10.43 -3.47
C GLY A 81 29.00 -10.50 -2.45
N LEU A 82 28.14 -9.48 -2.36
CA LEU A 82 27.02 -9.40 -1.42
C LEU A 82 25.68 -9.89 -2.03
N ASN A 83 25.72 -10.49 -3.21
CA ASN A 83 24.54 -10.92 -3.99
C ASN A 83 23.73 -12.08 -3.36
N GLY A 84 24.18 -12.66 -2.25
CA GLY A 84 23.43 -13.66 -1.46
C GLY A 84 22.96 -13.15 -0.11
N SER A 85 23.10 -11.86 0.17
CA SER A 85 22.72 -11.30 1.46
C SER A 85 21.23 -10.91 1.54
N ALA A 86 20.67 -10.87 2.76
CA ALA A 86 19.32 -10.37 2.98
C ALA A 86 19.16 -8.90 2.54
N ALA A 87 20.20 -8.08 2.68
CA ALA A 87 20.21 -6.72 2.20
C ALA A 87 20.07 -6.63 0.66
N TYR A 88 20.77 -7.51 -0.06
CA TYR A 88 20.61 -7.63 -1.52
C TYR A 88 19.18 -8.02 -1.91
N ALA A 89 18.58 -8.98 -1.19
CA ALA A 89 17.19 -9.36 -1.39
C ALA A 89 16.22 -8.17 -1.16
N THR A 90 16.48 -7.34 -0.16
CA THR A 90 15.68 -6.12 0.10
C THR A 90 15.75 -5.15 -1.08
N VAL A 91 16.91 -4.94 -1.66
CA VAL A 91 17.07 -4.07 -2.84
C VAL A 91 16.36 -4.63 -4.07
N LEU A 92 16.47 -5.96 -4.30
CA LEU A 92 15.70 -6.65 -5.36
C LEU A 92 14.20 -6.46 -5.19
N ASN A 93 13.69 -6.65 -3.97
CA ASN A 93 12.27 -6.43 -3.64
C ASN A 93 11.84 -4.98 -3.92
N ASN A 94 12.67 -4.00 -3.59
CA ASN A 94 12.37 -2.60 -3.83
C ASN A 94 12.37 -2.24 -5.32
N LEU A 95 13.33 -2.75 -6.11
CA LEU A 95 13.36 -2.58 -7.57
C LEU A 95 12.15 -3.26 -8.23
N ALA A 96 11.81 -4.47 -7.80
CA ALA A 96 10.61 -5.19 -8.26
C ALA A 96 9.33 -4.38 -7.99
N GLY A 97 9.26 -3.71 -6.83
CA GLY A 97 8.19 -2.78 -6.50
C GLY A 97 8.07 -1.63 -7.49
N VAL A 98 9.19 -1.06 -7.95
CA VAL A 98 9.20 -0.02 -8.99
C VAL A 98 8.66 -0.56 -10.32
N TYR A 99 9.12 -1.73 -10.74
CA TYR A 99 8.65 -2.35 -12.00
C TYR A 99 7.17 -2.72 -11.95
N ARG A 100 6.66 -3.18 -10.81
CA ARG A 100 5.22 -3.38 -10.62
C ARG A 100 4.43 -2.07 -10.78
N MET A 101 4.90 -0.96 -10.18
CA MET A 101 4.26 0.35 -10.28
C MET A 101 4.26 0.93 -11.70
N THR A 102 5.26 0.58 -12.51
CA THR A 102 5.37 0.98 -13.92
C THR A 102 4.73 -0.01 -14.90
N GLY A 103 4.09 -1.09 -14.39
CA GLY A 103 3.38 -2.07 -15.19
C GLY A 103 4.26 -3.13 -15.86
N GLN A 104 5.55 -3.20 -15.51
CA GLN A 104 6.50 -4.20 -16.01
C GLN A 104 6.40 -5.48 -15.15
N LEU A 105 5.23 -6.16 -15.23
CA LEU A 105 4.84 -7.20 -14.28
C LEU A 105 5.72 -8.44 -14.36
N GLU A 106 6.17 -8.86 -15.54
CA GLU A 106 7.03 -10.03 -15.72
C GLU A 106 8.38 -9.82 -15.04
N GLN A 107 9.03 -8.67 -15.27
CA GLN A 107 10.29 -8.31 -14.64
C GLN A 107 10.15 -8.18 -13.12
N ALA A 108 9.02 -7.60 -12.66
CA ALA A 108 8.74 -7.51 -11.23
C ALA A 108 8.61 -8.91 -10.60
N GLN A 109 7.91 -9.84 -11.23
CA GLN A 109 7.75 -11.22 -10.75
C GLN A 109 9.11 -11.94 -10.63
N GLU A 110 9.96 -11.83 -11.65
CA GLU A 110 11.30 -12.42 -11.64
C GLU A 110 12.15 -11.90 -10.47
N LEU A 111 12.18 -10.58 -10.27
CA LEU A 111 12.97 -9.97 -9.20
C LEU A 111 12.40 -10.28 -7.81
N PHE A 112 11.07 -10.33 -7.63
CA PHE A 112 10.49 -10.77 -6.37
C PHE A 112 10.83 -12.22 -6.05
N GLN A 113 10.81 -13.12 -7.04
CA GLN A 113 11.21 -14.52 -6.86
C GLN A 113 12.70 -14.64 -6.50
N GLN A 114 13.57 -13.86 -7.17
CA GLN A 114 14.98 -13.79 -6.83
C GLN A 114 15.18 -13.29 -5.39
N ALA A 115 14.46 -12.25 -4.99
CA ALA A 115 14.52 -11.73 -3.63
C ALA A 115 14.14 -12.80 -2.59
N LEU A 116 13.04 -13.54 -2.82
CA LEU A 116 12.63 -14.62 -1.93
C LEU A 116 13.70 -15.72 -1.83
N THR A 117 14.29 -16.14 -2.96
CA THR A 117 15.38 -17.11 -2.98
C THR A 117 16.62 -16.62 -2.20
N CYS A 118 16.96 -15.34 -2.33
CA CYS A 118 18.08 -14.74 -1.58
C CYS A 118 17.78 -14.68 -0.07
N TYR A 119 16.56 -14.33 0.34
CA TYR A 119 16.15 -14.37 1.75
C TYR A 119 16.24 -15.79 2.32
N GLU A 120 15.75 -16.78 1.57
CA GLU A 120 15.81 -18.21 1.95
C GLU A 120 17.26 -18.67 2.10
N ALA A 121 18.12 -18.33 1.14
CA ALA A 121 19.56 -18.66 1.20
C ALA A 121 20.28 -17.98 2.37
N ALA A 122 19.84 -16.80 2.77
CA ALA A 122 20.36 -16.05 3.91
C ALA A 122 19.79 -16.52 5.27
N GLY A 123 18.87 -17.49 5.31
CA GLY A 123 18.17 -17.93 6.53
C GLY A 123 17.23 -16.86 7.11
N ALA A 124 16.68 -15.99 6.26
CA ALA A 124 15.86 -14.85 6.63
C ALA A 124 14.36 -15.04 6.31
N GLU A 125 13.88 -16.30 6.19
CA GLU A 125 12.47 -16.61 5.89
C GLU A 125 11.52 -16.18 7.02
N ASN A 126 12.04 -15.98 8.21
CA ASN A 126 11.31 -15.48 9.36
C ASN A 126 11.62 -14.01 9.60
N SER A 127 11.56 -13.18 8.55
CA SER A 127 11.74 -11.74 8.65
C SER A 127 10.52 -10.98 8.13
N ALA A 128 10.39 -9.72 8.58
CA ALA A 128 9.34 -8.82 8.09
C ALA A 128 9.53 -8.49 6.60
N GLU A 129 10.79 -8.42 6.16
CA GLU A 129 11.19 -8.14 4.78
C GLU A 129 10.79 -9.29 3.85
N TYR A 130 11.01 -10.54 4.26
CA TYR A 130 10.54 -11.72 3.51
C TYR A 130 9.02 -11.73 3.38
N THR A 131 8.31 -11.44 4.48
CA THR A 131 6.85 -11.33 4.47
C THR A 131 6.38 -10.21 3.54
N SER A 132 7.06 -9.07 3.54
CA SER A 132 6.79 -7.96 2.62
C SER A 132 7.00 -8.36 1.15
N ALA A 133 8.06 -9.11 0.85
CA ALA A 133 8.32 -9.63 -0.51
C ALA A 133 7.22 -10.59 -0.98
N LEU A 134 6.74 -11.49 -0.11
CA LEU A 134 5.60 -12.37 -0.41
C LEU A 134 4.32 -11.58 -0.70
N ASN A 135 4.02 -10.56 0.10
CA ASN A 135 2.87 -9.67 -0.12
C ASN A 135 2.99 -8.94 -1.46
N ASN A 136 4.16 -8.38 -1.76
CA ASN A 136 4.40 -7.66 -3.01
C ASN A 136 4.27 -8.56 -4.24
N LEU A 137 4.79 -9.78 -4.16
CA LEU A 137 4.66 -10.78 -5.23
C LEU A 137 3.20 -11.21 -5.44
N SER A 138 2.43 -11.35 -4.34
CA SER A 138 0.98 -11.59 -4.42
C SER A 138 0.27 -10.48 -5.18
N LEU A 139 0.54 -9.21 -4.83
CA LEU A 139 -0.02 -8.05 -5.53
C LEU A 139 0.39 -8.00 -7.01
N CYS A 140 1.60 -8.44 -7.34
CA CYS A 140 2.07 -8.52 -8.72
C CYS A 140 1.29 -9.59 -9.52
N TYR A 141 1.06 -10.77 -8.96
CA TYR A 141 0.22 -11.80 -9.58
C TYR A 141 -1.24 -11.37 -9.69
N GLN A 142 -1.77 -10.66 -8.69
CA GLN A 142 -3.11 -10.09 -8.76
C GLN A 142 -3.24 -9.10 -9.93
N ALA A 143 -2.27 -8.21 -10.11
CA ALA A 143 -2.23 -7.28 -11.24
C ALA A 143 -2.14 -7.99 -12.60
N GLY A 144 -1.44 -9.13 -12.64
CA GLY A 144 -1.36 -10.02 -13.81
C GLY A 144 -2.56 -10.97 -13.97
N HIS A 145 -3.61 -10.83 -13.14
CA HIS A 145 -4.82 -11.68 -13.12
C HIS A 145 -4.57 -13.18 -12.81
N ASP A 146 -3.40 -13.55 -12.28
CA ASP A 146 -3.12 -14.90 -11.74
C ASP A 146 -3.54 -14.98 -10.27
N LEU A 147 -4.86 -15.09 -10.05
CA LEU A 147 -5.44 -15.09 -8.70
C LEU A 147 -5.04 -16.31 -7.87
N GLU A 148 -4.73 -17.43 -8.50
CA GLU A 148 -4.30 -18.66 -7.80
C GLU A 148 -2.93 -18.44 -7.14
N LYS A 149 -1.94 -17.96 -7.90
CA LYS A 149 -0.63 -17.64 -7.35
C LYS A 149 -0.69 -16.47 -6.36
N ALA A 150 -1.52 -15.46 -6.63
CA ALA A 150 -1.72 -14.37 -5.70
C ALA A 150 -2.20 -14.88 -4.33
N LEU A 151 -3.22 -15.75 -4.29
CA LEU A 151 -3.71 -16.38 -3.07
C LEU A 151 -2.65 -17.27 -2.38
N TYR A 152 -1.87 -18.01 -3.15
CA TYR A 152 -0.79 -18.84 -2.60
C TYR A 152 0.23 -17.99 -1.83
N TYR A 153 0.75 -16.93 -2.47
CA TYR A 153 1.76 -16.07 -1.83
C TYR A 153 1.18 -15.25 -0.68
N GLN A 154 -0.07 -14.80 -0.78
CA GLN A 154 -0.72 -14.07 0.31
C GLN A 154 -0.95 -14.95 1.55
N LYS A 155 -1.33 -16.23 1.37
CA LYS A 155 -1.45 -17.18 2.48
C LYS A 155 -0.10 -17.51 3.11
N LYS A 156 0.95 -17.65 2.29
CA LYS A 156 2.33 -17.82 2.80
C LYS A 156 2.77 -16.62 3.63
N ALA A 157 2.49 -15.39 3.17
CA ALA A 157 2.77 -14.16 3.90
C ALA A 157 2.02 -14.10 5.24
N LEU A 158 0.73 -14.45 5.27
CA LEU A 158 -0.06 -14.51 6.50
C LEU A 158 0.55 -15.52 7.51
N SER A 159 0.92 -16.71 7.04
CA SER A 159 1.57 -17.73 7.90
C SER A 159 2.88 -17.21 8.51
N CYS A 160 3.73 -16.53 7.71
CA CYS A 160 4.96 -15.92 8.22
C CYS A 160 4.65 -14.81 9.25
N SER A 161 3.68 -13.94 8.97
CA SER A 161 3.27 -12.89 9.90
C SER A 161 2.77 -13.45 11.24
N GLN A 162 2.05 -14.57 11.22
CA GLN A 162 1.59 -15.25 12.44
C GLN A 162 2.77 -15.81 13.24
N GLN A 163 3.77 -16.44 12.58
CA GLN A 163 4.96 -16.97 13.23
C GLN A 163 5.82 -15.86 13.87
N LEU A 164 5.86 -14.69 13.23
CA LEU A 164 6.57 -13.52 13.72
C LEU A 164 5.84 -12.80 14.85
N SER A 165 4.64 -13.25 15.23
CA SER A 165 3.77 -12.53 16.18
C SER A 165 3.59 -11.05 15.74
N ALA A 166 3.36 -10.85 14.45
CA ALA A 166 3.19 -9.52 13.87
C ALA A 166 2.05 -8.75 14.54
N ALA A 167 2.14 -7.42 14.47
CA ALA A 167 1.11 -6.55 15.03
C ALA A 167 -0.29 -6.89 14.47
N PRO A 168 -1.35 -6.77 15.28
CA PRO A 168 -2.71 -7.11 14.89
C PRO A 168 -3.15 -6.44 13.59
N GLU A 169 -2.71 -5.21 13.34
CA GLU A 169 -3.02 -4.45 12.12
C GLU A 169 -2.39 -5.09 10.88
N ALA A 170 -1.17 -5.59 10.97
CA ALA A 170 -0.48 -6.26 9.86
C ALA A 170 -1.14 -7.60 9.53
N LEU A 171 -1.56 -8.35 10.55
CA LEU A 171 -2.33 -9.59 10.37
C LEU A 171 -3.69 -9.30 9.75
N ALA A 172 -4.40 -8.29 10.26
CA ALA A 172 -5.70 -7.88 9.71
C ALA A 172 -5.59 -7.44 8.25
N ALA A 173 -4.55 -6.68 7.89
CA ALA A 173 -4.29 -6.30 6.51
C ALA A 173 -4.09 -7.53 5.60
N SER A 174 -3.38 -8.56 6.08
CA SER A 174 -3.21 -9.81 5.35
C SER A 174 -4.54 -10.55 5.14
N TYR A 175 -5.40 -10.60 6.14
CA TYR A 175 -6.76 -11.16 6.01
C TYR A 175 -7.61 -10.37 5.02
N VAL A 176 -7.59 -9.03 5.07
CA VAL A 176 -8.33 -8.18 4.11
C VAL A 176 -7.83 -8.41 2.69
N ASN A 177 -6.52 -8.54 2.48
CA ASN A 177 -5.94 -8.82 1.17
C ASN A 177 -6.39 -10.19 0.62
N ILE A 178 -6.42 -11.23 1.46
CA ILE A 178 -6.98 -12.55 1.08
C ILE A 178 -8.47 -12.42 0.71
N GLY A 179 -9.25 -11.69 1.50
CA GLY A 179 -10.65 -11.40 1.21
C GLY A 179 -10.85 -10.72 -0.13
N ALA A 180 -10.02 -9.72 -0.46
CA ALA A 180 -10.04 -9.03 -1.75
C ALA A 180 -9.73 -9.98 -2.92
N LEU A 181 -8.78 -10.91 -2.75
CA LEU A 181 -8.45 -11.92 -3.76
C LEU A 181 -9.61 -12.91 -3.98
N TYR A 182 -10.27 -13.39 -2.92
CA TYR A 182 -11.46 -14.22 -3.05
C TYR A 182 -12.61 -13.48 -3.72
N CYS A 183 -12.80 -12.19 -3.39
CA CYS A 183 -13.78 -11.34 -4.08
C CYS A 183 -13.48 -11.22 -5.58
N ALA A 184 -12.23 -11.03 -5.96
CA ALA A 184 -11.81 -10.99 -7.36
C ALA A 184 -12.02 -12.33 -8.08
N ALA A 185 -11.89 -13.46 -7.36
CA ALA A 185 -12.19 -14.80 -7.85
C ALA A 185 -13.71 -15.11 -7.90
N GLY A 186 -14.58 -14.21 -7.42
CA GLY A 186 -16.03 -14.40 -7.37
C GLY A 186 -16.53 -15.17 -6.15
N ASP A 187 -15.66 -15.56 -5.24
CA ASP A 187 -16.01 -16.29 -4.00
C ASP A 187 -16.31 -15.30 -2.87
N MET A 188 -17.55 -14.77 -2.88
CA MET A 188 -17.99 -13.74 -1.93
C MET A 188 -18.06 -14.25 -0.49
N ASP A 189 -18.36 -15.54 -0.29
CA ASP A 189 -18.52 -16.13 1.04
C ASP A 189 -17.16 -16.22 1.75
N ARG A 190 -16.12 -16.75 1.08
CA ARG A 190 -14.76 -16.76 1.62
C ARG A 190 -14.18 -15.34 1.77
N ALA A 191 -14.53 -14.44 0.85
CA ALA A 191 -14.12 -13.04 0.99
C ALA A 191 -14.66 -12.42 2.28
N MET A 192 -15.95 -12.64 2.58
CA MET A 192 -16.60 -12.15 3.79
C MET A 192 -16.01 -12.78 5.05
N GLU A 193 -15.75 -14.11 5.03
CA GLU A 193 -15.10 -14.84 6.13
C GLU A 193 -13.77 -14.20 6.53
N HIS A 194 -12.89 -13.97 5.56
CA HIS A 194 -11.58 -13.39 5.83
C HIS A 194 -11.65 -11.94 6.31
N VAL A 195 -12.54 -11.12 5.73
CA VAL A 195 -12.70 -9.73 6.18
C VAL A 195 -13.30 -9.67 7.58
N SER A 196 -14.24 -10.56 7.92
CA SER A 196 -14.79 -10.65 9.28
C SER A 196 -13.72 -11.07 10.28
N ALA A 197 -12.87 -12.05 9.95
CA ALA A 197 -11.74 -12.45 10.80
C ALA A 197 -10.75 -11.29 11.07
N ALA A 198 -10.50 -10.43 10.05
CA ALA A 198 -9.70 -9.22 10.25
C ALA A 198 -10.33 -8.27 11.26
N MET A 199 -11.62 -8.04 11.16
CA MET A 199 -12.34 -7.14 12.07
C MET A 199 -12.40 -7.70 13.49
N GLU A 200 -12.73 -8.98 13.65
CA GLU A 200 -12.75 -9.65 14.94
C GLU A 200 -11.39 -9.59 15.65
N LEU A 201 -10.30 -9.80 14.89
CA LEU A 201 -8.94 -9.67 15.44
C LEU A 201 -8.70 -8.25 15.99
N LEU A 202 -9.03 -7.21 15.22
CA LEU A 202 -8.82 -5.83 15.63
C LEU A 202 -9.73 -5.41 16.80
N GLU A 203 -10.97 -5.92 16.85
CA GLU A 203 -11.89 -5.70 17.96
C GLU A 203 -11.39 -6.34 19.25
N HIS A 204 -10.96 -7.61 19.19
CA HIS A 204 -10.43 -8.32 20.37
C HIS A 204 -9.12 -7.74 20.91
N THR A 205 -8.32 -7.13 20.05
CA THR A 205 -7.03 -6.53 20.43
C THR A 205 -7.13 -5.04 20.75
N GLY A 206 -8.33 -4.45 20.65
CA GLY A 206 -8.56 -3.03 20.96
C GLY A 206 -8.06 -2.05 19.88
N HIS A 207 -7.82 -2.53 18.65
CA HIS A 207 -7.28 -1.73 17.53
C HIS A 207 -8.38 -1.24 16.58
N THR A 208 -9.54 -0.86 17.12
CA THR A 208 -10.67 -0.36 16.31
C THR A 208 -10.48 1.06 15.80
N ASP A 209 -9.62 1.86 16.43
CA ASP A 209 -9.30 3.23 16.01
C ASP A 209 -8.01 3.26 15.16
N THR A 210 -7.98 2.43 14.13
CA THR A 210 -6.85 2.28 13.21
C THR A 210 -7.29 2.34 11.75
N THR A 211 -6.36 2.66 10.87
CA THR A 211 -6.57 2.61 9.41
C THR A 211 -6.91 1.19 8.95
N ALA A 212 -6.34 0.18 9.59
CA ALA A 212 -6.60 -1.23 9.28
C ALA A 212 -8.08 -1.59 9.50
N TYR A 213 -8.67 -1.16 10.63
CA TYR A 213 -10.09 -1.40 10.91
C TYR A 213 -11.01 -0.64 9.94
N THR A 214 -10.68 0.62 9.65
CA THR A 214 -11.42 1.43 8.67
C THR A 214 -11.37 0.81 7.27
N GLY A 215 -10.21 0.28 6.86
CA GLY A 215 -10.04 -0.45 5.60
C GLY A 215 -10.85 -1.75 5.55
N ALA A 216 -10.88 -2.51 6.66
CA ALA A 216 -11.69 -3.71 6.78
C ALA A 216 -13.20 -3.41 6.70
N LEU A 217 -13.67 -2.35 7.39
CA LEU A 217 -15.05 -1.85 7.28
C LEU A 217 -15.42 -1.52 5.84
N HIS A 218 -14.55 -0.79 5.15
CA HIS A 218 -14.76 -0.41 3.75
C HIS A 218 -14.86 -1.65 2.84
N THR A 219 -13.97 -2.63 3.04
CA THR A 219 -13.99 -3.87 2.26
C THR A 219 -15.24 -4.70 2.55
N ARG A 220 -15.66 -4.80 3.82
CA ARG A 220 -16.91 -5.48 4.20
C ARG A 220 -18.13 -4.80 3.58
N ALA A 221 -18.18 -3.48 3.58
CA ALA A 221 -19.24 -2.72 2.94
C ALA A 221 -19.31 -3.02 1.43
N PHE A 222 -18.16 -3.08 0.77
CA PHE A 222 -18.09 -3.44 -0.65
C PHE A 222 -18.66 -4.84 -0.91
N LEU A 223 -18.29 -5.83 -0.09
CA LEU A 223 -18.82 -7.19 -0.20
C LEU A 223 -20.32 -7.26 0.02
N LEU A 224 -20.84 -6.58 1.05
CA LEU A 224 -22.28 -6.48 1.31
C LEU A 224 -23.03 -5.87 0.12
N HIS A 225 -22.48 -4.82 -0.49
CA HIS A 225 -23.08 -4.21 -1.67
C HIS A 225 -23.14 -5.20 -2.84
N ARG A 226 -22.06 -5.92 -3.07
CA ARG A 226 -21.98 -6.95 -4.13
C ARG A 226 -22.90 -8.14 -3.88
N GLN A 227 -23.21 -8.47 -2.64
CA GLN A 227 -24.16 -9.52 -2.25
C GLN A 227 -25.62 -9.07 -2.29
N GLY A 228 -25.93 -7.82 -2.68
CA GLY A 228 -27.29 -7.29 -2.77
C GLY A 228 -27.84 -6.76 -1.43
N HIS A 229 -26.98 -6.36 -0.51
CA HIS A 229 -27.33 -5.73 0.77
C HIS A 229 -26.93 -4.24 0.80
N PRO A 230 -27.44 -3.39 -0.13
CA PRO A 230 -26.96 -2.03 -0.30
C PRO A 230 -27.22 -1.12 0.91
N ALA A 231 -28.35 -1.31 1.62
CA ALA A 231 -28.64 -0.52 2.82
C ALA A 231 -27.60 -0.79 3.94
N GLN A 232 -27.23 -2.06 4.18
CA GLN A 232 -26.21 -2.41 5.15
C GLN A 232 -24.82 -1.92 4.71
N ALA A 233 -24.53 -2.00 3.42
CA ALA A 233 -23.28 -1.48 2.87
C ALA A 233 -23.16 0.04 3.08
N ALA A 234 -24.22 0.81 2.85
CA ALA A 234 -24.23 2.25 3.07
C ALA A 234 -23.86 2.61 4.52
N GLU A 235 -24.44 1.92 5.50
CA GLU A 235 -24.13 2.15 6.92
C GLU A 235 -22.66 1.85 7.26
N GLN A 236 -22.10 0.76 6.70
CA GLN A 236 -20.70 0.41 6.92
C GLN A 236 -19.75 1.44 6.28
N TYR A 237 -20.05 1.90 5.06
CA TYR A 237 -19.25 2.97 4.44
C TYR A 237 -19.33 4.29 5.23
N LEU A 238 -20.49 4.61 5.80
CA LEU A 238 -20.64 5.80 6.64
C LEU A 238 -19.85 5.67 7.96
N GLN A 239 -19.85 4.50 8.58
CA GLN A 239 -19.01 4.24 9.74
C GLN A 239 -17.52 4.42 9.40
N ALA A 240 -17.07 3.92 8.25
CA ALA A 240 -15.70 4.13 7.78
C ALA A 240 -15.41 5.62 7.55
N ALA A 241 -16.33 6.37 6.94
CA ALA A 241 -16.18 7.81 6.72
C ALA A 241 -16.05 8.60 8.03
N VAL A 242 -16.93 8.33 9.03
CA VAL A 242 -16.87 8.98 10.34
C VAL A 242 -15.55 8.70 11.06
N ARG A 243 -15.08 7.46 11.04
CA ARG A 243 -13.78 7.10 11.64
C ARG A 243 -12.62 7.81 10.94
N THR A 244 -12.61 7.82 9.61
CA THR A 244 -11.59 8.54 8.83
C THR A 244 -11.60 10.03 9.16
N GLU A 245 -12.77 10.67 9.22
CA GLU A 245 -12.90 12.09 9.56
C GLU A 245 -12.37 12.39 10.97
N THR A 246 -12.65 11.51 11.93
CA THR A 246 -12.19 11.66 13.32
C THR A 246 -10.66 11.55 13.44
N MET A 247 -10.04 10.62 12.71
CA MET A 247 -8.60 10.35 12.81
C MET A 247 -7.75 11.29 11.96
N PHE A 248 -8.23 11.66 10.76
CA PHE A 248 -7.40 12.29 9.73
C PHE A 248 -8.09 13.50 9.05
N GLY A 249 -9.30 13.86 9.47
CA GLY A 249 -10.10 14.88 8.79
C GLY A 249 -10.69 14.39 7.46
N ARG A 250 -11.22 15.32 6.68
CA ARG A 250 -11.85 15.03 5.39
C ARG A 250 -10.82 14.89 4.28
N ASN A 251 -10.21 13.73 4.23
CA ASN A 251 -9.20 13.37 3.25
C ASN A 251 -9.80 12.56 2.07
N SER A 252 -8.92 12.02 1.22
CA SER A 252 -9.26 11.19 0.06
C SER A 252 -10.06 9.92 0.43
N ASP A 253 -9.77 9.31 1.57
CA ASP A 253 -10.45 8.08 2.02
C ASP A 253 -11.86 8.40 2.53
N TYR A 254 -12.02 9.52 3.26
CA TYR A 254 -13.34 10.03 3.62
C TYR A 254 -14.22 10.26 2.38
N ALA A 255 -13.69 10.96 1.37
CA ALA A 255 -14.43 11.23 0.15
C ALA A 255 -14.79 9.93 -0.60
N THR A 256 -13.89 8.93 -0.61
CA THR A 256 -14.14 7.62 -1.20
C THR A 256 -15.26 6.87 -0.47
N ALA A 257 -15.21 6.85 0.86
CA ALA A 257 -16.23 6.19 1.67
C ALA A 257 -17.62 6.85 1.47
N LYS A 258 -17.69 8.19 1.45
CA LYS A 258 -18.93 8.93 1.18
C LYS A 258 -19.49 8.64 -0.22
N ARG A 259 -18.62 8.57 -1.24
CA ARG A 259 -19.02 8.22 -2.61
C ARG A 259 -19.61 6.82 -2.70
N ASN A 260 -18.95 5.85 -2.07
CA ASN A 260 -19.41 4.47 -2.07
C ASN A 260 -20.71 4.31 -1.26
N ALA A 261 -20.87 5.04 -0.16
CA ALA A 261 -22.13 5.13 0.58
C ALA A 261 -23.25 5.72 -0.29
N ALA A 262 -22.97 6.77 -1.09
CA ALA A 262 -23.94 7.34 -2.00
C ALA A 262 -24.42 6.35 -3.04
N LEU A 263 -23.51 5.58 -3.65
CA LEU A 263 -23.88 4.52 -4.60
C LEU A 263 -24.70 3.42 -3.92
N ALA A 264 -24.34 3.02 -2.73
CA ALA A 264 -25.10 2.02 -1.97
C ALA A 264 -26.50 2.55 -1.57
N CYS A 265 -26.64 3.81 -1.17
CA CYS A 265 -27.93 4.45 -0.92
C CYS A 265 -28.81 4.51 -2.18
N ARG A 266 -28.23 4.86 -3.34
CA ARG A 266 -28.98 4.81 -4.62
C ARG A 266 -29.56 3.42 -4.86
N ASP A 267 -28.73 2.39 -4.74
CA ASP A 267 -29.13 0.99 -4.99
C ASP A 267 -30.07 0.45 -3.91
N ALA A 268 -30.10 1.09 -2.73
CA ALA A 268 -31.07 0.86 -1.66
C ALA A 268 -32.41 1.59 -1.85
N GLY A 269 -32.56 2.43 -2.90
CA GLY A 269 -33.75 3.22 -3.14
C GLY A 269 -33.87 4.50 -2.27
N GLU A 270 -32.73 5.04 -1.81
CA GLU A 270 -32.62 6.27 -0.99
C GLU A 270 -31.96 7.41 -1.80
N PRO A 271 -32.56 7.90 -2.90
CA PRO A 271 -31.88 8.81 -3.83
C PRO A 271 -31.53 10.15 -3.21
N ASP A 272 -32.37 10.73 -2.35
CA ASP A 272 -32.07 12.01 -1.68
C ASP A 272 -30.84 11.90 -0.76
N ARG A 273 -30.69 10.76 -0.09
CA ARG A 273 -29.51 10.48 0.74
C ARG A 273 -28.27 10.29 -0.13
N ALA A 274 -28.41 9.60 -1.25
CA ALA A 274 -27.32 9.40 -2.22
C ALA A 274 -26.80 10.74 -2.77
N ILE A 275 -27.68 11.67 -3.14
CA ILE A 275 -27.32 13.00 -3.62
C ILE A 275 -26.53 13.77 -2.57
N ARG A 276 -27.03 13.85 -1.33
CA ARG A 276 -26.31 14.55 -0.24
C ARG A 276 -24.91 13.97 0.01
N LEU A 277 -24.79 12.65 0.07
CA LEU A 277 -23.51 11.97 0.31
C LEU A 277 -22.53 12.18 -0.86
N MET A 278 -23.01 12.23 -2.08
CA MET A 278 -22.18 12.51 -3.26
C MET A 278 -21.70 13.97 -3.25
N GLN A 279 -22.53 14.92 -2.82
CA GLN A 279 -22.13 16.32 -2.65
C GLN A 279 -21.04 16.47 -1.58
N GLU A 280 -21.20 15.81 -0.43
CA GLU A 280 -20.19 15.80 0.64
C GLU A 280 -18.86 15.19 0.16
N SER A 281 -18.91 14.09 -0.61
CA SER A 281 -17.73 13.48 -1.23
C SER A 281 -17.01 14.46 -2.17
N LEU A 282 -17.77 15.15 -3.04
CA LEU A 282 -17.19 16.10 -3.99
C LEU A 282 -16.58 17.30 -3.27
N GLN A 283 -17.25 17.84 -2.26
CA GLN A 283 -16.73 18.94 -1.45
C GLN A 283 -15.38 18.59 -0.79
N ALA A 284 -15.25 17.37 -0.28
CA ALA A 284 -13.98 16.91 0.30
C ALA A 284 -12.89 16.74 -0.78
N ASP A 285 -13.24 16.18 -1.95
CA ASP A 285 -12.30 16.05 -3.07
C ASP A 285 -11.86 17.42 -3.63
N GLU A 286 -12.76 18.41 -3.74
CA GLU A 286 -12.46 19.78 -4.21
C GLU A 286 -11.50 20.53 -3.30
N ALA A 287 -11.50 20.22 -2.00
CA ALA A 287 -10.57 20.81 -1.04
C ALA A 287 -9.11 20.32 -1.18
N ILE A 288 -8.89 19.15 -1.80
CA ILE A 288 -7.59 18.49 -1.83
C ILE A 288 -7.05 18.22 -3.24
N LEU A 289 -7.89 18.25 -4.26
CA LEU A 289 -7.53 17.92 -5.63
C LEU A 289 -7.56 19.13 -6.55
N PRO A 290 -6.64 19.22 -7.54
CA PRO A 290 -6.66 20.29 -8.52
C PRO A 290 -7.89 20.20 -9.43
N ALA A 291 -8.34 21.35 -9.91
CA ALA A 291 -9.45 21.44 -10.86
C ALA A 291 -9.17 20.56 -12.11
N GLY A 292 -10.19 19.81 -12.54
CA GLY A 292 -10.05 18.88 -13.69
C GLY A 292 -9.48 17.51 -13.35
N HIS A 293 -9.14 17.23 -12.11
CA HIS A 293 -8.72 15.90 -11.69
C HIS A 293 -9.80 14.85 -12.03
N THR A 294 -9.41 13.70 -12.58
CA THR A 294 -10.31 12.65 -13.09
C THR A 294 -11.36 12.19 -12.06
N ARG A 295 -10.99 12.18 -10.78
CA ARG A 295 -11.86 11.83 -9.67
C ARG A 295 -12.98 12.87 -9.46
N LEU A 296 -12.70 14.16 -9.59
CA LEU A 296 -13.70 15.23 -9.53
C LEU A 296 -14.65 15.12 -10.72
N VAL A 297 -14.11 14.98 -11.94
CA VAL A 297 -14.91 14.86 -13.17
C VAL A 297 -15.86 13.66 -13.09
N SER A 298 -15.37 12.50 -12.63
CA SER A 298 -16.20 11.30 -12.48
C SER A 298 -17.27 11.46 -11.39
N GLY A 299 -16.95 12.10 -10.27
CA GLY A 299 -17.89 12.38 -9.19
C GLY A 299 -19.01 13.35 -9.62
N GLN A 300 -18.66 14.42 -10.33
CA GLN A 300 -19.63 15.36 -10.89
C GLN A 300 -20.57 14.71 -11.91
N LYS A 301 -20.04 13.80 -12.75
CA LYS A 301 -20.86 13.00 -13.67
C LYS A 301 -21.86 12.13 -12.91
N LEU A 302 -21.42 11.47 -11.86
CA LEU A 302 -22.27 10.63 -11.00
C LEU A 302 -23.37 11.45 -10.31
N LEU A 303 -23.03 12.63 -9.78
CA LEU A 303 -24.02 13.52 -9.16
C LEU A 303 -25.10 13.96 -10.15
N ARG A 304 -24.71 14.31 -11.39
CA ARG A 304 -25.68 14.63 -12.45
C ARG A 304 -26.62 13.48 -12.77
N GLN A 305 -26.09 12.25 -12.80
CA GLN A 305 -26.91 11.04 -13.01
C GLN A 305 -27.93 10.87 -11.88
N LEU A 306 -27.51 10.99 -10.61
CA LEU A 306 -28.40 10.89 -9.46
C LEU A 306 -29.51 11.96 -9.49
N LEU A 307 -29.19 13.20 -9.85
CA LEU A 307 -30.17 14.28 -10.00
C LEU A 307 -31.18 14.00 -11.13
N GLN A 308 -30.72 13.44 -12.26
CA GLN A 308 -31.61 13.06 -13.36
C GLN A 308 -32.57 11.92 -13.01
N GLU A 309 -32.10 10.94 -12.25
CA GLU A 309 -32.88 9.79 -11.78
C GLU A 309 -34.02 10.22 -10.82
N THR A 310 -33.82 11.31 -10.08
CA THR A 310 -34.81 11.85 -9.13
C THR A 310 -35.76 12.88 -9.75
N GLY A 311 -35.52 13.34 -10.97
CA GLY A 311 -36.30 14.41 -11.60
C GLY A 311 -36.05 15.78 -10.97
N ALA A 312 -34.94 15.95 -10.24
CA ALA A 312 -34.54 17.19 -9.56
C ALA A 312 -33.62 18.05 -10.43
#